data_2472ddaaf5c0f24c2e4f248a784196b9
#
_entry.id   2472ddaaf5c0f24c2e4f248a784196b9
#
_cell.length_a   1.000
_cell.length_b   1.000
_cell.length_c   1.000
_cell.angle_alpha   90.00
_cell.angle_beta   90.00
_cell.angle_gamma   90.00
#
_symmetry.space_group_name_H-M   'P 1'
#
loop_
_entity.id
_entity.type
_entity.pdbx_description
1 polymer ?
#
loop_
_entity_poly.entity_id
_entity_poly.type
_entity_poly.pdbx_seq_one_letter_code
_entity_poly.pdbx_strand_id
1 'polypeptide(L)'
;MKTATVTIRGVSPYSQSKHYTTEKLAKENAKDYEARTWRDRLHVTDDGSVFIPPMSFKNCLSEAAKFLGIQIPGKGKSTYTKHFEAGVLVTDAMILPIKKEEVKGEWLFVPSDGVRGSGKRVDKCFPVIHEWGGEVTFYVLDETVTEE
;
A
#
# COMPACT_ATOMS: atom_id res chain seq x y z
N MET A 1 -4.17 -3.57 26.17
CA MET A 1 -3.68 -3.14 24.83
C MET A 1 -2.16 -3.02 24.89
N LYS A 2 -1.47 -3.68 24.00
CA LYS A 2 -0.01 -3.57 23.83
C LYS A 2 0.29 -2.74 22.59
N THR A 3 1.49 -2.21 22.51
CA THR A 3 1.95 -1.40 21.36
C THR A 3 3.29 -1.95 20.89
N ALA A 4 3.42 -2.20 19.59
CA ALA A 4 4.67 -2.58 18.95
C ALA A 4 5.03 -1.55 17.86
N THR A 5 6.18 -0.91 18.00
CA THR A 5 6.71 0.02 16.98
C THR A 5 7.85 -0.65 16.23
N VAL A 6 7.75 -0.66 14.92
CA VAL A 6 8.70 -1.33 14.02
C VAL A 6 9.27 -0.32 13.04
N THR A 7 10.59 -0.28 12.92
CA THR A 7 11.26 0.48 11.86
C THR A 7 11.35 -0.38 10.61
N ILE A 8 10.80 0.12 9.50
CA ILE A 8 10.75 -0.57 8.21
C ILE A 8 11.66 0.15 7.21
N ARG A 9 12.40 -0.62 6.44
CA ARG A 9 13.16 -0.14 5.29
C ARG A 9 12.77 -0.93 4.05
N GLY A 10 12.44 -0.23 2.96
CA GLY A 10 12.16 -0.85 1.69
C GLY A 10 13.37 -1.54 1.09
N VAL A 11 13.19 -2.77 0.62
CA VAL A 11 14.22 -3.56 -0.09
C VAL A 11 13.99 -3.60 -1.59
N SER A 12 12.86 -3.05 -2.04
CA SER A 12 12.48 -2.89 -3.44
C SER A 12 11.70 -1.60 -3.62
N PRO A 13 11.60 -1.06 -4.84
CA PRO A 13 10.78 0.11 -5.13
C PRO A 13 9.32 -0.12 -4.72
N TYR A 14 8.69 0.93 -4.23
CA TYR A 14 7.28 0.96 -3.85
C TYR A 14 6.47 1.78 -4.85
N SER A 15 5.28 1.32 -5.17
CA SER A 15 4.36 2.01 -6.06
C SER A 15 2.97 2.10 -5.44
N GLN A 16 2.22 3.13 -5.79
CA GLN A 16 0.85 3.33 -5.34
C GLN A 16 -0.11 3.40 -6.54
N SER A 17 -1.33 2.92 -6.34
CA SER A 17 -2.39 2.99 -7.33
C SER A 17 -3.71 3.36 -6.66
N LYS A 18 -3.74 4.51 -6.00
CA LYS A 18 -4.95 5.08 -5.41
C LYS A 18 -5.96 5.37 -6.51
N HIS A 19 -7.23 5.05 -6.27
CA HIS A 19 -8.32 5.49 -7.13
C HIS A 19 -8.43 7.02 -7.12
N TYR A 20 -8.65 7.61 -8.30
CA TYR A 20 -8.85 9.05 -8.45
C TYR A 20 -9.90 9.33 -9.54
N THR A 21 -10.56 10.48 -9.44
CA THR A 21 -11.70 10.86 -10.27
C THR A 21 -11.44 12.15 -11.05
N THR A 22 -10.18 12.48 -11.32
CA THR A 22 -9.81 13.67 -12.08
C THR A 22 -10.44 13.61 -13.49
N GLU A 23 -11.24 14.60 -13.82
CA GLU A 23 -11.93 14.64 -15.11
C GLU A 23 -10.98 14.96 -16.26
N LYS A 24 -11.32 14.45 -17.46
CA LYS A 24 -10.63 14.80 -18.69
C LYS A 24 -10.97 16.23 -19.11
N LEU A 25 -9.97 16.92 -19.65
CA LEU A 25 -10.18 18.21 -20.28
C LEU A 25 -10.83 18.03 -21.66
N ALA A 26 -11.47 19.10 -22.16
CA ALA A 26 -12.05 19.10 -23.50
C ALA A 26 -10.98 18.77 -24.56
N LYS A 27 -11.27 17.77 -25.41
CA LYS A 27 -10.38 17.28 -26.49
C LYS A 27 -9.06 16.63 -26.01
N GLU A 28 -8.93 16.33 -24.72
CA GLU A 28 -7.76 15.63 -24.18
C GLU A 28 -7.75 14.16 -24.63
N ASN A 29 -6.66 13.70 -25.23
CA ASN A 29 -6.50 12.29 -25.56
C ASN A 29 -6.09 11.46 -24.33
N ALA A 30 -6.10 10.14 -24.45
CA ALA A 30 -5.82 9.25 -23.33
C ALA A 30 -4.37 9.37 -22.80
N LYS A 31 -3.41 9.65 -23.68
CA LYS A 31 -1.99 9.78 -23.32
C LYS A 31 -1.74 11.09 -22.57
N ASP A 32 -2.32 12.19 -23.04
CA ASP A 32 -2.19 13.50 -22.38
C ASP A 32 -2.87 13.50 -21.02
N TYR A 33 -4.06 12.86 -20.91
CA TYR A 33 -4.73 12.65 -19.62
C TYR A 33 -3.84 11.86 -18.66
N GLU A 34 -3.26 10.75 -19.08
CA GLU A 34 -2.35 9.96 -18.25
C GLU A 34 -1.12 10.78 -17.83
N ALA A 35 -0.51 11.51 -18.77
CA ALA A 35 0.66 12.34 -18.48
C ALA A 35 0.38 13.42 -17.42
N ARG A 36 -0.84 13.98 -17.43
CA ARG A 36 -1.27 15.01 -16.46
C ARG A 36 -1.65 14.43 -15.10
N THR A 37 -2.24 13.24 -15.06
CA THR A 37 -2.95 12.74 -13.87
C THR A 37 -2.28 11.54 -13.16
N TRP A 38 -1.22 10.96 -13.70
CA TRP A 38 -0.62 9.77 -13.12
C TRP A 38 -0.19 9.95 -11.65
N ARG A 39 0.20 11.18 -11.23
CA ARG A 39 0.55 11.47 -9.84
C ARG A 39 -0.66 11.47 -8.89
N ASP A 40 -1.89 11.50 -9.40
CA ASP A 40 -3.09 11.44 -8.57
C ASP A 40 -3.31 10.02 -7.98
N ARG A 41 -2.52 9.03 -8.45
CA ARG A 41 -2.40 7.70 -7.84
C ARG A 41 -1.68 7.69 -6.49
N LEU A 42 -1.02 8.78 -6.13
CA LEU A 42 -0.32 8.89 -4.86
C LEU A 42 -1.27 9.27 -3.72
N HIS A 43 -1.03 8.70 -2.54
CA HIS A 43 -1.58 9.21 -1.30
C HIS A 43 -0.71 10.36 -0.81
N VAL A 44 -1.29 11.52 -0.66
CA VAL A 44 -0.57 12.73 -0.24
C VAL A 44 -1.29 13.43 0.90
N THR A 45 -0.52 14.00 1.81
CA THR A 45 -1.00 14.87 2.88
C THR A 45 -1.30 16.27 2.34
N ASP A 46 -1.91 17.12 3.13
CA ASP A 46 -2.25 18.50 2.74
C ASP A 46 -1.02 19.33 2.36
N ASP A 47 0.14 19.02 2.93
CA ASP A 47 1.42 19.68 2.61
C ASP A 47 2.14 19.07 1.40
N GLY A 48 1.52 18.09 0.73
CA GLY A 48 2.05 17.42 -0.46
C GLY A 48 3.03 16.28 -0.19
N SER A 49 3.25 15.89 1.06
CA SER A 49 4.09 14.73 1.38
C SER A 49 3.39 13.42 1.03
N VAL A 50 4.12 12.50 0.41
CA VAL A 50 3.60 11.16 0.10
C VAL A 50 3.56 10.33 1.38
N PHE A 51 2.52 9.49 1.53
CA PHE A 51 2.41 8.59 2.67
C PHE A 51 1.97 7.19 2.26
N ILE A 52 2.29 6.20 3.10
CA ILE A 52 1.76 4.84 2.98
C ILE A 52 0.57 4.74 3.95
N PRO A 53 -0.64 4.37 3.46
CA PRO A 53 -1.83 4.26 4.29
C PRO A 53 -1.68 3.21 5.41
N PRO A 54 -2.26 3.43 6.60
CA PRO A 54 -2.23 2.47 7.71
C PRO A 54 -2.74 1.09 7.30
N MET A 55 -3.79 1.04 6.48
CA MET A 55 -4.39 -0.21 6.00
C MET A 55 -3.45 -1.06 5.16
N SER A 56 -2.44 -0.47 4.51
CA SER A 56 -1.43 -1.24 3.78
C SER A 56 -0.63 -2.14 4.71
N PHE A 57 -0.22 -1.62 5.87
CA PHE A 57 0.51 -2.40 6.88
C PHE A 57 -0.40 -3.41 7.57
N LYS A 58 -1.62 -2.99 7.91
CA LYS A 58 -2.63 -3.86 8.53
C LYS A 58 -2.94 -5.06 7.64
N ASN A 59 -3.22 -4.83 6.35
CA ASN A 59 -3.54 -5.89 5.41
C ASN A 59 -2.33 -6.79 5.15
N CYS A 60 -1.14 -6.24 5.02
CA CYS A 60 0.10 -7.00 4.86
C CYS A 60 0.31 -7.98 6.02
N LEU A 61 0.14 -7.53 7.25
CA LEU A 61 0.27 -8.37 8.44
C LEU A 61 -0.81 -9.45 8.49
N SER A 62 -2.06 -9.10 8.17
CA SER A 62 -3.19 -10.05 8.15
C SER A 62 -3.00 -11.13 7.09
N GLU A 63 -2.56 -10.78 5.89
CA GLU A 63 -2.28 -11.75 4.82
C GLU A 63 -1.07 -12.63 5.14
N ALA A 64 -0.03 -12.08 5.78
CA ALA A 64 1.11 -12.86 6.25
C ALA A 64 0.67 -13.90 7.30
N ALA A 65 -0.14 -13.51 8.28
CA ALA A 65 -0.67 -14.41 9.29
C ALA A 65 -1.52 -15.54 8.69
N LYS A 66 -2.31 -15.21 7.67
CA LYS A 66 -3.14 -16.17 6.93
C LYS A 66 -2.27 -17.14 6.11
N PHE A 67 -1.27 -16.63 5.39
CA PHE A 67 -0.37 -17.45 4.59
C PHE A 67 0.45 -18.42 5.44
N LEU A 68 0.98 -17.97 6.56
CA LEU A 68 1.78 -18.79 7.48
C LEU A 68 0.94 -19.84 8.21
N GLY A 69 -0.32 -19.54 8.53
CA GLY A 69 -1.25 -20.47 9.15
C GLY A 69 -0.74 -21.06 10.48
N ILE A 70 0.05 -20.31 11.26
CA ILE A 70 0.66 -20.77 12.49
C ILE A 70 -0.43 -21.12 13.52
N GLN A 71 -0.37 -22.32 14.05
CA GLN A 71 -1.30 -22.81 15.07
C GLN A 71 -0.98 -22.22 16.45
N ILE A 72 -2.04 -21.97 17.22
CA ILE A 72 -1.92 -21.49 18.59
C ILE A 72 -1.61 -22.70 19.49
N PRO A 73 -0.50 -22.70 20.25
CA PRO A 73 -0.16 -23.77 21.15
C PRO A 73 -1.30 -24.07 22.12
N GLY A 74 -1.65 -25.35 22.28
CA GLY A 74 -2.70 -25.80 23.19
C GLY A 74 -4.14 -25.55 22.74
N LYS A 75 -4.38 -24.96 21.55
CA LYS A 75 -5.73 -24.68 21.02
C LYS A 75 -6.12 -25.53 19.79
N GLY A 76 -5.60 -26.74 19.68
CA GLY A 76 -5.91 -27.68 18.61
C GLY A 76 -5.52 -27.12 17.23
N LYS A 77 -6.46 -27.07 16.28
CA LYS A 77 -6.22 -26.59 14.91
C LYS A 77 -6.42 -25.07 14.77
N SER A 78 -6.68 -24.33 15.83
CA SER A 78 -6.87 -22.88 15.78
C SER A 78 -5.56 -22.18 15.40
N THR A 79 -5.65 -21.22 14.47
CA THR A 79 -4.51 -20.42 14.00
C THR A 79 -4.59 -18.98 14.47
N TYR A 80 -3.47 -18.27 14.41
CA TYR A 80 -3.40 -16.85 14.75
C TYR A 80 -4.12 -15.94 13.74
N THR A 81 -4.52 -16.43 12.56
CA THR A 81 -5.07 -15.62 11.46
C THR A 81 -6.14 -14.63 11.92
N LYS A 82 -7.22 -15.12 12.54
CA LYS A 82 -8.32 -14.25 13.00
C LYS A 82 -7.92 -13.27 14.11
N HIS A 83 -6.93 -13.63 14.91
CA HIS A 83 -6.39 -12.80 16.00
C HIS A 83 -5.61 -11.61 15.44
N PHE A 84 -4.85 -11.81 14.37
CA PHE A 84 -4.20 -10.73 13.63
C PHE A 84 -5.20 -9.88 12.83
N GLU A 85 -6.19 -10.50 12.19
CA GLU A 85 -7.20 -9.78 11.42
C GLU A 85 -8.06 -8.86 12.27
N ALA A 86 -8.51 -9.29 13.45
CA ALA A 86 -9.40 -8.54 14.31
C ALA A 86 -8.69 -7.86 15.49
N GLY A 87 -7.58 -8.40 15.93
CA GLY A 87 -6.90 -8.00 17.17
C GLY A 87 -5.71 -7.06 17.01
N VAL A 88 -5.36 -6.65 15.80
CA VAL A 88 -4.27 -5.70 15.53
C VAL A 88 -4.78 -4.52 14.73
N LEU A 89 -4.46 -3.31 15.16
CA LEU A 89 -4.79 -2.07 14.47
C LEU A 89 -3.52 -1.30 14.08
N VAL A 90 -3.62 -0.56 12.98
CA VAL A 90 -2.65 0.46 12.58
C VAL A 90 -3.46 1.73 12.29
N THR A 91 -3.18 2.81 12.99
CA THR A 91 -3.96 4.06 12.91
C THR A 91 -3.23 5.16 12.16
N ASP A 92 -1.90 5.14 12.20
CA ASP A 92 -1.08 6.21 11.67
C ASP A 92 -0.49 5.85 10.31
N ALA A 93 -0.57 6.82 9.39
CA ALA A 93 0.08 6.72 8.10
C ALA A 93 1.60 6.87 8.26
N MET A 94 2.37 6.14 7.48
CA MET A 94 3.81 6.36 7.38
C MET A 94 4.11 7.46 6.38
N ILE A 95 4.48 8.64 6.86
CA ILE A 95 4.85 9.78 6.02
C ILE A 95 6.24 9.55 5.44
N LEU A 96 6.37 9.68 4.12
CA LEU A 96 7.65 9.54 3.44
C LEU A 96 8.34 10.91 3.25
N PRO A 97 9.68 10.97 3.27
CA PRO A 97 10.42 12.22 3.07
C PRO A 97 10.52 12.59 1.58
N ILE A 98 9.39 12.52 0.88
CA ILE A 98 9.29 12.85 -0.56
C ILE A 98 7.97 13.56 -0.84
N LYS A 99 8.03 14.61 -1.66
CA LYS A 99 6.84 15.33 -2.11
C LYS A 99 6.27 14.72 -3.40
N LYS A 100 4.98 14.92 -3.63
CA LYS A 100 4.25 14.42 -4.82
C LYS A 100 4.99 14.77 -6.13
N GLU A 101 5.52 15.98 -6.24
CA GLU A 101 6.18 16.49 -7.42
C GLU A 101 7.55 15.84 -7.67
N GLU A 102 8.21 15.34 -6.63
CA GLU A 102 9.53 14.71 -6.70
C GLU A 102 9.46 13.24 -7.10
N VAL A 103 8.28 12.61 -6.98
CA VAL A 103 8.09 11.20 -7.33
C VAL A 103 8.30 11.01 -8.84
N LYS A 104 9.10 10.01 -9.19
CA LYS A 104 9.34 9.60 -10.57
C LYS A 104 8.25 8.65 -11.06
N GLY A 105 7.92 8.75 -12.34
CA GLY A 105 6.97 7.86 -13.01
C GLY A 105 7.67 6.89 -13.94
N GLU A 106 7.19 5.66 -13.96
CA GLU A 106 7.60 4.64 -14.93
C GLU A 106 6.47 4.39 -15.92
N TRP A 107 6.77 4.57 -17.22
CA TRP A 107 5.81 4.34 -18.29
C TRP A 107 5.85 2.90 -18.75
N LEU A 108 4.69 2.26 -18.72
CA LEU A 108 4.53 0.87 -19.14
C LEU A 108 3.38 0.76 -20.15
N PHE A 109 3.55 -0.13 -21.14
CA PHE A 109 2.53 -0.49 -22.12
C PHE A 109 1.77 -1.73 -21.61
N VAL A 110 0.61 -1.50 -21.01
CA VAL A 110 -0.16 -2.52 -20.28
C VAL A 110 -1.54 -2.76 -20.89
N PRO A 111 -2.18 -3.92 -20.62
CA PRO A 111 -3.56 -4.15 -21.02
C PRO A 111 -4.50 -3.07 -20.46
N SER A 112 -5.43 -2.57 -21.29
CA SER A 112 -6.32 -1.47 -20.90
C SER A 112 -7.29 -1.81 -19.78
N ASP A 113 -7.64 -3.08 -19.67
CA ASP A 113 -8.55 -3.65 -18.66
C ASP A 113 -7.82 -4.33 -17.49
N GLY A 114 -6.49 -4.31 -17.48
CA GLY A 114 -5.65 -4.98 -16.49
C GLY A 114 -5.58 -6.51 -16.64
N VAL A 115 -6.27 -7.09 -17.63
CA VAL A 115 -6.27 -8.53 -17.86
C VAL A 115 -5.12 -8.93 -18.78
N ARG A 116 -4.28 -9.83 -18.31
CA ARG A 116 -3.17 -10.36 -19.10
C ARG A 116 -3.69 -11.09 -20.34
N GLY A 117 -3.19 -10.67 -21.50
CA GLY A 117 -3.59 -11.27 -22.79
C GLY A 117 -4.80 -10.60 -23.46
N SER A 118 -5.39 -9.55 -22.86
CA SER A 118 -6.38 -8.74 -23.58
C SER A 118 -5.75 -8.01 -24.76
N GLY A 119 -6.51 -7.89 -25.86
CA GLY A 119 -5.98 -7.40 -27.14
C GLY A 119 -5.61 -5.90 -27.16
N LYS A 120 -6.23 -5.07 -26.31
CA LYS A 120 -6.01 -3.62 -26.29
C LYS A 120 -5.01 -3.24 -25.19
N ARG A 121 -3.95 -2.54 -25.58
CA ARG A 121 -2.93 -2.03 -24.64
C ARG A 121 -2.87 -0.51 -24.70
N VAL A 122 -2.48 0.08 -23.59
CA VAL A 122 -2.38 1.53 -23.40
C VAL A 122 -1.11 1.88 -22.62
N ASP A 123 -0.59 3.08 -22.86
CA ASP A 123 0.47 3.64 -22.03
C ASP A 123 -0.10 4.08 -20.67
N LYS A 124 0.52 3.60 -19.61
CA LYS A 124 0.24 3.96 -18.21
C LYS A 124 1.51 4.38 -17.52
N CYS A 125 1.42 5.42 -16.71
CA CYS A 125 2.52 5.88 -15.87
C CYS A 125 2.26 5.51 -14.42
N PHE A 126 3.16 4.73 -13.83
CA PHE A 126 3.08 4.34 -12.42
C PHE A 126 4.08 5.13 -11.59
N PRO A 127 3.66 5.72 -10.46
CA PRO A 127 4.60 6.34 -9.54
C PRO A 127 5.52 5.30 -8.94
N VAL A 128 6.82 5.61 -8.88
CA VAL A 128 7.83 4.70 -8.31
C VAL A 128 8.67 5.45 -7.29
N ILE A 129 8.73 4.90 -6.08
CA ILE A 129 9.51 5.42 -4.96
C ILE A 129 10.61 4.39 -4.66
N HIS A 130 11.84 4.70 -5.05
CA HIS A 130 12.95 3.75 -4.95
C HIS A 130 13.43 3.54 -3.52
N GLU A 131 13.46 4.61 -2.75
CA GLU A 131 13.90 4.59 -1.35
C GLU A 131 12.74 5.00 -0.45
N TRP A 132 12.35 4.11 0.45
CA TRP A 132 11.25 4.36 1.36
C TRP A 132 11.47 3.59 2.67
N GLY A 133 10.90 4.10 3.73
CA GLY A 133 10.98 3.52 5.06
C GLY A 133 10.46 4.49 6.11
N GLY A 134 10.37 4.01 7.33
CA GLY A 134 9.89 4.78 8.46
C GLY A 134 9.45 3.86 9.60
N GLU A 135 8.74 4.42 10.56
CA GLU A 135 8.20 3.68 11.69
C GLU A 135 6.72 3.40 11.50
N VAL A 136 6.31 2.21 11.90
CA VAL A 136 4.90 1.78 11.95
C VAL A 136 4.59 1.30 13.35
N THR A 137 3.50 1.81 13.92
CA THR A 137 3.01 1.41 15.24
C THR A 137 1.78 0.52 15.09
N PHE A 138 1.89 -0.69 15.65
CA PHE A 138 0.80 -1.65 15.74
C PHE A 138 0.22 -1.62 17.15
N TYR A 139 -1.09 -1.48 17.25
CA TYR A 139 -1.85 -1.58 18.50
C TYR A 139 -2.45 -2.97 18.60
N VAL A 140 -1.96 -3.77 19.55
CA VAL A 140 -2.38 -5.15 19.77
C VAL A 140 -3.46 -5.16 20.85
N LEU A 141 -4.69 -5.47 20.44
CA LEU A 141 -5.87 -5.53 21.31
C LEU A 141 -6.13 -6.94 21.83
N ASP A 142 -5.71 -7.95 21.08
CA ASP A 142 -5.93 -9.37 21.40
C ASP A 142 -4.73 -9.92 22.19
N GLU A 143 -4.99 -10.42 23.40
CA GLU A 143 -3.96 -10.98 24.28
C GLU A 143 -3.36 -12.30 23.78
N THR A 144 -4.01 -12.95 22.80
CA THR A 144 -3.50 -14.17 22.15
C THR A 144 -2.29 -13.87 21.27
N VAL A 145 -2.18 -12.63 20.80
CA VAL A 145 -1.02 -12.17 20.02
C VAL A 145 0.10 -11.77 20.98
N THR A 146 1.20 -12.51 20.95
CA THR A 146 2.37 -12.32 21.82
C THR A 146 3.59 -11.91 21.00
N GLU A 147 4.67 -11.56 21.69
CA GLU A 147 5.96 -11.15 21.07
C GLU A 147 6.82 -12.36 20.64
N GLU A 148 6.37 -13.58 20.95
CA GLU A 148 7.10 -14.84 20.65
C GLU A 148 6.73 -15.40 19.27
#